data_8a0bf3b5a0352c3b840979c7e2c938d1
#
_entry.id   8a0bf3b5a0352c3b840979c7e2c938d1
#
_cell.length_a   1.000
_cell.length_b   1.000
_cell.length_c   1.000
_cell.angle_alpha   90.00
_cell.angle_beta   90.00
_cell.angle_gamma   90.00
#
_symmetry.space_group_name_H-M   'P 1'
#
loop_
_entity.id
_entity.type
_entity.pdbx_description
1 polymer ?
#
loop_
_entity_poly.entity_id
_entity_poly.type
_entity_poly.pdbx_seq_one_letter_code
_entity_poly.pdbx_strand_id
1 'polypeptide(L)'
;KNKPIVFVYAVRDDIFSREDRTKFFDFIIPVIPVINSTNSGEILLQMLQEAAKKGNKHDVSEGFVLDVAPYISDMRVLQNIYNEFIVYKKTLRTSQDLDLSDQQMLAMMVFKNLYPRDFADIQDERGVVKKAFLDKQAFIAKEQQEIQKKIDTYTETITGAQQDALKTLQE
;
A
#
# COMPACT_ATOMS: atom_id res chain seq x y z
N LYS A 1 -24.48 48.54 21.07
CA LYS A 1 -23.14 48.22 20.63
C LYS A 1 -23.24 47.48 19.30
N ASN A 2 -22.86 48.14 18.19
CA ASN A 2 -22.81 47.49 16.87
C ASN A 2 -21.74 46.40 16.92
N LYS A 3 -22.14 45.14 16.68
CA LYS A 3 -21.21 44.03 16.51
C LYS A 3 -20.70 44.08 15.05
N PRO A 4 -19.39 44.02 14.82
CA PRO A 4 -18.87 43.97 13.46
C PRO A 4 -19.36 42.67 12.78
N ILE A 5 -19.76 42.77 11.53
CA ILE A 5 -20.06 41.60 10.69
C ILE A 5 -18.80 41.19 9.99
N VAL A 6 -18.40 39.93 10.15
CA VAL A 6 -17.24 39.36 9.52
C VAL A 6 -17.67 38.24 8.56
N PHE A 7 -17.21 38.32 7.32
CA PHE A 7 -17.45 37.28 6.32
C PHE A 7 -16.23 36.35 6.27
N VAL A 8 -16.43 35.03 6.36
CA VAL A 8 -15.41 34.02 6.27
C VAL A 8 -15.66 33.16 5.04
N TYR A 9 -14.69 33.08 4.15
CA TYR A 9 -14.77 32.31 2.92
C TYR A 9 -13.76 31.17 2.96
N ALA A 10 -14.20 29.92 2.73
CA ALA A 10 -13.33 28.78 2.49
C ALA A 10 -13.08 28.66 0.98
N VAL A 11 -11.85 28.88 0.55
CA VAL A 11 -11.49 28.96 -0.86
C VAL A 11 -10.33 28.02 -1.17
N ARG A 12 -10.36 27.36 -2.32
CA ARG A 12 -9.23 26.60 -2.82
C ARG A 12 -8.18 27.53 -3.42
N ASP A 13 -6.90 27.18 -3.23
CA ASP A 13 -5.79 28.01 -3.66
C ASP A 13 -5.69 28.22 -5.17
N ASP A 14 -6.22 27.28 -5.97
CA ASP A 14 -6.17 27.32 -7.43
C ASP A 14 -7.25 28.17 -8.12
N ILE A 15 -8.23 28.67 -7.33
CA ILE A 15 -9.37 29.46 -7.88
C ILE A 15 -8.97 30.90 -8.22
N PHE A 16 -8.02 31.47 -7.47
CA PHE A 16 -7.62 32.86 -7.63
C PHE A 16 -6.20 32.99 -8.15
N SER A 17 -6.01 33.94 -9.09
CA SER A 17 -4.67 34.38 -9.45
C SER A 17 -3.97 35.07 -8.25
N ARG A 18 -2.64 35.13 -8.29
CA ARG A 18 -1.86 35.75 -7.21
C ARG A 18 -2.25 37.20 -6.93
N GLU A 19 -2.64 37.93 -7.97
CA GLU A 19 -3.03 39.35 -7.86
C GLU A 19 -4.45 39.53 -7.34
N ASP A 20 -5.35 38.61 -7.63
CA ASP A 20 -6.77 38.72 -7.23
C ASP A 20 -6.95 38.44 -5.74
N ARG A 21 -6.12 37.59 -5.14
CA ARG A 21 -6.21 37.25 -3.70
C ARG A 21 -6.10 38.47 -2.81
N THR A 22 -5.14 39.34 -3.11
CA THR A 22 -4.87 40.54 -2.30
C THR A 22 -5.88 41.67 -2.51
N LYS A 23 -6.65 41.62 -3.59
CA LYS A 23 -7.70 42.61 -3.87
C LYS A 23 -9.04 42.30 -3.18
N PHE A 24 -9.32 41.01 -2.94
CA PHE A 24 -10.62 40.58 -2.43
C PHE A 24 -10.62 40.28 -0.93
N PHE A 25 -9.48 39.94 -0.34
CA PHE A 25 -9.42 39.49 1.04
C PHE A 25 -8.50 40.39 1.87
N ASP A 26 -9.05 40.97 2.92
CA ASP A 26 -8.29 41.77 3.89
C ASP A 26 -7.34 40.90 4.72
N PHE A 27 -7.71 39.63 4.90
CA PHE A 27 -6.92 38.66 5.67
C PHE A 27 -7.07 37.25 5.11
N ILE A 28 -5.95 36.59 4.85
CA ILE A 28 -5.88 35.23 4.31
C ILE A 28 -5.16 34.35 5.33
N ILE A 29 -5.83 33.29 5.78
CA ILE A 29 -5.23 32.26 6.65
C ILE A 29 -5.01 31.02 5.79
N PRO A 30 -3.75 30.63 5.52
CA PRO A 30 -3.50 29.36 4.86
C PRO A 30 -3.86 28.20 5.80
N VAL A 31 -4.76 27.33 5.33
CA VAL A 31 -5.05 26.08 6.02
C VAL A 31 -4.06 25.04 5.50
N ILE A 32 -3.01 24.79 6.28
CA ILE A 32 -2.03 23.75 5.95
C ILE A 32 -2.70 22.40 6.18
N PRO A 33 -2.66 21.47 5.20
CA PRO A 33 -3.17 20.11 5.42
C PRO A 33 -2.47 19.49 6.63
N VAL A 34 -3.26 18.99 7.58
CA VAL A 34 -2.74 18.30 8.78
C VAL A 34 -1.99 17.03 8.38
N ILE A 35 -2.34 16.48 7.22
CA ILE A 35 -1.75 15.27 6.65
C ILE A 35 -1.17 15.56 5.26
N ASN A 36 -0.01 14.98 5.02
CA ASN A 36 0.64 14.88 3.72
C ASN A 36 1.36 13.53 3.62
N SER A 37 1.93 13.24 2.46
CA SER A 37 2.65 11.99 2.23
C SER A 37 3.88 11.77 3.14
N THR A 38 4.36 12.80 3.83
CA THR A 38 5.52 12.70 4.73
C THR A 38 5.16 12.37 6.17
N ASN A 39 3.96 12.75 6.64
CA ASN A 39 3.55 12.53 8.04
C ASN A 39 2.39 11.53 8.21
N SER A 40 1.79 11.07 7.11
CA SER A 40 0.66 10.13 7.17
C SER A 40 1.02 8.82 7.88
N GLY A 41 2.26 8.34 7.72
CA GLY A 41 2.75 7.14 8.39
C GLY A 41 2.80 7.27 9.90
N GLU A 42 3.37 8.36 10.40
CA GLU A 42 3.45 8.64 11.84
C GLU A 42 2.06 8.72 12.47
N ILE A 43 1.13 9.40 11.80
CA ILE A 43 -0.24 9.55 12.28
C ILE A 43 -0.96 8.18 12.29
N LEU A 44 -0.82 7.37 11.24
CA LEU A 44 -1.41 6.03 11.21
C LEU A 44 -0.82 5.13 12.28
N LEU A 45 0.50 5.15 12.49
CA LEU A 45 1.16 4.42 13.58
C LEU A 45 0.63 4.84 14.94
N GLN A 46 0.49 6.14 15.19
CA GLN A 46 -0.08 6.65 16.44
C GLN A 46 -1.50 6.13 16.66
N MET A 47 -2.36 6.19 15.63
CA MET A 47 -3.74 5.69 15.69
C MET A 47 -3.79 4.18 16.01
N LEU A 48 -2.92 3.39 15.39
CA LEU A 48 -2.81 1.95 15.64
C LEU A 48 -2.31 1.65 17.05
N GLN A 49 -1.30 2.38 17.54
CA GLN A 49 -0.79 2.26 18.91
C GLN A 49 -1.86 2.61 19.95
N GLU A 50 -2.63 3.67 19.73
CA GLU A 50 -3.74 4.05 20.61
C GLU A 50 -4.84 2.98 20.61
N ALA A 51 -5.13 2.37 19.46
CA ALA A 51 -6.06 1.26 19.37
C ALA A 51 -5.57 0.05 20.16
N ALA A 52 -4.28 -0.27 20.09
CA ALA A 52 -3.67 -1.36 20.84
C ALA A 52 -3.77 -1.14 22.35
N LYS A 53 -3.55 0.09 22.84
CA LYS A 53 -3.74 0.46 24.25
C LYS A 53 -5.19 0.28 24.73
N LYS A 54 -6.16 0.47 23.83
CA LYS A 54 -7.61 0.26 24.08
C LYS A 54 -8.08 -1.20 23.89
N GLY A 55 -7.14 -2.15 23.75
CA GLY A 55 -7.43 -3.57 23.63
C GLY A 55 -7.52 -4.10 22.20
N ASN A 56 -7.38 -3.26 21.18
CA ASN A 56 -7.34 -3.69 19.78
C ASN A 56 -5.89 -3.99 19.34
N LYS A 57 -5.26 -5.01 19.95
CA LYS A 57 -3.90 -5.44 19.57
C LYS A 57 -3.86 -5.86 18.11
N HIS A 58 -2.76 -5.57 17.42
CA HIS A 58 -2.51 -5.89 16.00
C HIS A 58 -1.06 -6.33 15.78
N ASP A 59 -0.82 -7.06 14.70
CA ASP A 59 0.50 -7.53 14.25
C ASP A 59 1.00 -6.77 13.00
N VAL A 60 0.46 -5.57 12.76
CA VAL A 60 0.90 -4.71 11.65
C VAL A 60 2.29 -4.19 11.92
N SER A 61 3.23 -4.43 11.00
CA SER A 61 4.60 -3.95 11.11
C SER A 61 4.70 -2.45 10.80
N GLU A 62 5.59 -1.77 11.51
CA GLU A 62 5.89 -0.36 11.29
C GLU A 62 6.42 -0.10 9.88
N GLY A 63 7.31 -0.99 9.38
CA GLY A 63 7.84 -0.90 8.02
C GLY A 63 6.74 -0.88 6.96
N PHE A 64 5.76 -1.78 7.07
CA PHE A 64 4.63 -1.78 6.14
C PHE A 64 3.83 -0.48 6.18
N VAL A 65 3.59 0.09 7.36
CA VAL A 65 2.87 1.37 7.48
C VAL A 65 3.63 2.49 6.79
N LEU A 66 4.96 2.53 6.98
CA LEU A 66 5.82 3.53 6.32
C LEU A 66 5.87 3.35 4.81
N ASP A 67 5.83 2.13 4.30
CA ASP A 67 5.80 1.84 2.86
C ASP A 67 4.51 2.30 2.17
N VAL A 68 3.36 2.21 2.84
CA VAL A 68 2.07 2.63 2.28
C VAL A 68 1.75 4.10 2.51
N ALA A 69 2.37 4.73 3.49
CA ALA A 69 2.13 6.11 3.90
C ALA A 69 2.24 7.14 2.76
N PRO A 70 3.24 7.06 1.85
CA PRO A 70 3.39 8.03 0.76
C PRO A 70 2.18 8.12 -0.17
N TYR A 71 1.36 7.08 -0.22
CA TYR A 71 0.15 7.03 -1.06
C TYR A 71 -1.06 7.67 -0.38
N ILE A 72 -0.99 8.00 0.92
CA ILE A 72 -2.11 8.53 1.71
C ILE A 72 -1.84 10.01 2.01
N SER A 73 -2.45 10.90 1.23
CA SER A 73 -2.26 12.35 1.34
C SER A 73 -3.46 13.10 1.91
N ASP A 74 -4.56 12.41 2.23
CA ASP A 74 -5.80 13.01 2.77
C ASP A 74 -6.17 12.37 4.11
N MET A 75 -6.43 13.22 5.12
CA MET A 75 -6.80 12.80 6.47
C MET A 75 -8.10 11.97 6.50
N ARG A 76 -9.06 12.28 5.64
CA ARG A 76 -10.34 11.54 5.57
C ARG A 76 -10.10 10.13 5.03
N VAL A 77 -9.24 10.00 4.01
CA VAL A 77 -8.86 8.69 3.47
C VAL A 77 -8.14 7.88 4.55
N LEU A 78 -7.21 8.46 5.27
CA LEU A 78 -6.50 7.79 6.36
C LEU A 78 -7.45 7.35 7.48
N GLN A 79 -8.37 8.22 7.90
CA GLN A 79 -9.38 7.88 8.90
C GLN A 79 -10.31 6.76 8.43
N ASN A 80 -10.71 6.77 7.15
CA ASN A 80 -11.53 5.70 6.59
C ASN A 80 -10.79 4.37 6.59
N ILE A 81 -9.52 4.35 6.13
CA ILE A 81 -8.67 3.16 6.16
C ILE A 81 -8.60 2.59 7.59
N TYR A 82 -8.27 3.44 8.57
CA TYR A 82 -8.17 3.03 9.95
C TYR A 82 -9.49 2.52 10.53
N ASN A 83 -10.59 3.25 10.32
CA ASN A 83 -11.90 2.86 10.83
C ASN A 83 -12.38 1.55 10.22
N GLU A 84 -12.24 1.39 8.91
CA GLU A 84 -12.58 0.14 8.23
C GLU A 84 -11.72 -1.01 8.76
N PHE A 85 -10.42 -0.82 8.90
CA PHE A 85 -9.52 -1.83 9.48
C PHE A 85 -10.02 -2.31 10.85
N ILE A 86 -10.34 -1.38 11.75
CA ILE A 86 -10.83 -1.73 13.10
C ILE A 86 -12.19 -2.47 13.05
N VAL A 87 -13.09 -2.04 12.18
CA VAL A 87 -14.41 -2.68 12.02
C VAL A 87 -14.25 -4.09 11.46
N TYR A 88 -13.53 -4.25 10.34
CA TYR A 88 -13.33 -5.55 9.70
C TYR A 88 -12.59 -6.53 10.60
N LYS A 89 -11.58 -6.06 11.33
CA LYS A 89 -10.88 -6.87 12.31
C LYS A 89 -11.81 -7.44 13.38
N LYS A 90 -12.73 -6.63 13.90
CA LYS A 90 -13.72 -7.10 14.88
C LYS A 90 -14.69 -8.11 14.26
N THR A 91 -15.13 -7.86 13.03
CA THR A 91 -16.11 -8.70 12.35
C THR A 91 -15.51 -10.04 11.92
N LEU A 92 -14.32 -10.04 11.33
CA LEU A 92 -13.68 -11.25 10.79
C LEU A 92 -13.07 -12.14 11.87
N ARG A 93 -12.65 -11.61 13.01
CA ARG A 93 -12.22 -12.44 14.16
C ARG A 93 -13.34 -13.28 14.74
N THR A 94 -14.58 -12.93 14.47
CA THR A 94 -15.75 -13.73 14.84
C THR A 94 -15.98 -14.89 13.88
N SER A 95 -15.41 -14.81 12.66
CA SER A 95 -15.50 -15.85 11.62
C SER A 95 -14.18 -16.63 11.62
N GLN A 96 -14.15 -17.84 12.15
CA GLN A 96 -12.93 -18.67 12.35
C GLN A 96 -12.28 -19.17 11.04
N ASP A 97 -12.75 -18.78 9.86
CA ASP A 97 -12.39 -19.41 8.59
C ASP A 97 -11.37 -18.63 7.74
N LEU A 98 -10.94 -17.44 8.16
CA LEU A 98 -10.00 -16.62 7.37
C LEU A 98 -8.69 -16.41 8.13
N ASP A 99 -7.64 -17.11 7.70
CA ASP A 99 -6.25 -16.95 8.19
C ASP A 99 -5.60 -15.71 7.55
N LEU A 100 -6.19 -14.54 7.78
CA LEU A 100 -5.68 -13.25 7.32
C LEU A 100 -4.95 -12.55 8.47
N SER A 101 -3.67 -12.20 8.23
CA SER A 101 -2.93 -11.35 9.15
C SER A 101 -3.53 -9.93 9.20
N ASP A 102 -3.36 -9.25 10.31
CA ASP A 102 -3.80 -7.85 10.44
C ASP A 102 -3.15 -6.94 9.39
N GLN A 103 -1.90 -7.23 9.00
CA GLN A 103 -1.20 -6.49 7.95
C GLN A 103 -1.84 -6.69 6.57
N GLN A 104 -2.23 -7.91 6.21
CA GLN A 104 -2.94 -8.19 4.96
C GLN A 104 -4.30 -7.48 4.93
N MET A 105 -5.00 -7.48 6.06
CA MET A 105 -6.27 -6.79 6.20
C MET A 105 -6.11 -5.27 6.03
N LEU A 106 -5.10 -4.68 6.66
CA LEU A 106 -4.80 -3.25 6.49
C LEU A 106 -4.43 -2.94 5.02
N ALA A 107 -3.63 -3.80 4.37
CA ALA A 107 -3.32 -3.66 2.94
C ALA A 107 -4.57 -3.63 2.06
N MET A 108 -5.54 -4.50 2.34
CA MET A 108 -6.83 -4.51 1.63
C MET A 108 -7.61 -3.21 1.84
N MET A 109 -7.63 -2.66 3.07
CA MET A 109 -8.33 -1.40 3.35
C MET A 109 -7.64 -0.22 2.66
N VAL A 110 -6.31 -0.20 2.65
CA VAL A 110 -5.53 0.80 1.89
C VAL A 110 -5.88 0.72 0.41
N PHE A 111 -5.80 -0.47 -0.19
CA PHE A 111 -6.11 -0.66 -1.61
C PHE A 111 -7.55 -0.27 -1.95
N LYS A 112 -8.52 -0.69 -1.15
CA LYS A 112 -9.94 -0.35 -1.32
C LYS A 112 -10.18 1.16 -1.33
N ASN A 113 -9.56 1.90 -0.41
CA ASN A 113 -9.78 3.33 -0.26
C ASN A 113 -9.04 4.16 -1.30
N LEU A 114 -7.85 3.70 -1.76
CA LEU A 114 -7.08 4.39 -2.79
C LEU A 114 -7.54 4.06 -4.21
N TYR A 115 -7.93 2.81 -4.46
CA TYR A 115 -8.30 2.27 -5.77
C TYR A 115 -9.66 1.57 -5.75
N PRO A 116 -10.76 2.29 -5.44
CA PRO A 116 -12.07 1.67 -5.24
C PRO A 116 -12.63 0.94 -6.48
N ARG A 117 -12.28 1.39 -7.69
CA ARG A 117 -12.68 0.74 -8.94
C ARG A 117 -11.96 -0.58 -9.13
N ASP A 118 -10.63 -0.57 -8.98
CA ASP A 118 -9.82 -1.79 -9.10
C ASP A 118 -10.15 -2.80 -8.00
N PHE A 119 -10.52 -2.31 -6.82
CA PHE A 119 -10.99 -3.19 -5.73
C PHE A 119 -12.32 -3.87 -6.07
N ALA A 120 -13.26 -3.15 -6.68
CA ALA A 120 -14.52 -3.74 -7.15
C ALA A 120 -14.29 -4.82 -8.23
N ASP A 121 -13.32 -4.61 -9.12
CA ASP A 121 -12.96 -5.58 -10.16
C ASP A 121 -12.40 -6.90 -9.62
N ILE A 122 -11.87 -6.92 -8.37
CA ILE A 122 -11.43 -8.17 -7.72
C ILE A 122 -12.60 -9.15 -7.56
N GLN A 123 -13.79 -8.66 -7.19
CA GLN A 123 -14.97 -9.50 -7.00
C GLN A 123 -15.41 -10.18 -8.31
N ASP A 124 -15.18 -9.51 -9.43
CA ASP A 124 -15.50 -10.03 -10.77
C ASP A 124 -14.33 -10.82 -11.39
N GLU A 125 -13.31 -11.11 -10.61
CA GLU A 125 -12.08 -11.77 -11.06
C GLU A 125 -11.44 -11.12 -12.30
N ARG A 126 -11.43 -9.83 -12.38
CA ARG A 126 -10.84 -9.03 -13.47
C ARG A 126 -9.97 -7.91 -12.93
N GLY A 127 -9.46 -7.06 -13.81
CA GLY A 127 -8.70 -5.88 -13.43
C GLY A 127 -7.21 -6.13 -13.21
N VAL A 128 -6.55 -5.12 -12.64
CA VAL A 128 -5.09 -5.06 -12.51
C VAL A 128 -4.55 -6.14 -11.59
N VAL A 129 -5.26 -6.44 -10.50
CA VAL A 129 -4.81 -7.44 -9.51
C VAL A 129 -4.78 -8.84 -10.14
N LYS A 130 -5.86 -9.26 -10.83
CA LYS A 130 -5.87 -10.56 -11.53
C LYS A 130 -4.75 -10.65 -12.56
N LYS A 131 -4.55 -9.58 -13.34
CA LYS A 131 -3.47 -9.53 -14.33
C LYS A 131 -2.11 -9.70 -13.67
N ALA A 132 -1.85 -9.02 -12.56
CA ALA A 132 -0.59 -9.14 -11.82
C ALA A 132 -0.32 -10.59 -11.34
N PHE A 133 -1.36 -11.31 -10.90
CA PHE A 133 -1.22 -12.73 -10.54
C PHE A 133 -0.92 -13.63 -11.74
N LEU A 134 -1.57 -13.39 -12.89
CA LEU A 134 -1.32 -14.15 -14.11
C LEU A 134 0.10 -13.87 -14.65
N ASP A 135 0.51 -12.61 -14.68
CA ASP A 135 1.85 -12.21 -15.12
C ASP A 135 2.93 -12.79 -14.20
N LYS A 136 2.68 -12.85 -12.89
CA LYS A 136 3.58 -13.51 -11.93
C LYS A 136 3.77 -14.99 -12.23
N GLN A 137 2.70 -15.72 -12.53
CA GLN A 137 2.80 -17.15 -12.86
C GLN A 137 3.58 -17.37 -14.15
N ALA A 138 3.34 -16.56 -15.18
CA ALA A 138 4.08 -16.61 -16.43
C ALA A 138 5.57 -16.30 -16.23
N PHE A 139 5.90 -15.30 -15.40
CA PHE A 139 7.27 -14.95 -15.06
C PHE A 139 7.98 -16.10 -14.32
N ILE A 140 7.34 -16.68 -13.31
CA ILE A 140 7.90 -17.82 -12.56
C ILE A 140 8.19 -19.00 -13.49
N ALA A 141 7.25 -19.33 -14.39
CA ALA A 141 7.45 -20.43 -15.32
C ALA A 141 8.65 -20.18 -16.27
N LYS A 142 8.81 -18.93 -16.74
CA LYS A 142 9.95 -18.55 -17.59
C LYS A 142 11.28 -18.67 -16.83
N GLU A 143 11.37 -18.14 -15.62
CA GLU A 143 12.58 -18.24 -14.77
C GLU A 143 12.93 -19.69 -14.46
N GLN A 144 11.94 -20.53 -14.17
CA GLN A 144 12.17 -21.96 -13.94
C GLN A 144 12.77 -22.65 -15.17
N GLN A 145 12.27 -22.33 -16.38
CA GLN A 145 12.84 -22.87 -17.60
C GLN A 145 14.29 -22.41 -17.84
N GLU A 146 14.59 -21.14 -17.56
CA GLU A 146 15.97 -20.63 -17.71
C GLU A 146 16.94 -21.28 -16.72
N ILE A 147 16.51 -21.48 -15.48
CA ILE A 147 17.30 -22.17 -14.46
C ILE A 147 17.51 -23.63 -14.86
N GLN A 148 16.47 -24.32 -15.33
CA GLN A 148 16.59 -25.72 -15.76
C GLN A 148 17.59 -25.86 -16.90
N LYS A 149 17.58 -25.00 -17.92
CA LYS A 149 18.57 -24.99 -18.99
C LYS A 149 20.00 -24.83 -18.47
N LYS A 150 20.21 -23.96 -17.49
CA LYS A 150 21.54 -23.80 -16.86
C LYS A 150 21.97 -25.07 -16.14
N ILE A 151 21.07 -25.72 -15.41
CA ILE A 151 21.34 -26.98 -14.72
C ILE A 151 21.73 -28.05 -15.74
N ASP A 152 21.00 -28.20 -16.82
CA ASP A 152 21.27 -29.18 -17.87
C ASP A 152 22.66 -28.95 -18.49
N THR A 153 22.99 -27.69 -18.83
CA THR A 153 24.31 -27.32 -19.39
C THR A 153 25.45 -27.64 -18.40
N TYR A 154 25.30 -27.32 -17.12
CA TYR A 154 26.32 -27.65 -16.12
C TYR A 154 26.46 -29.15 -15.91
N THR A 155 25.36 -29.89 -15.93
CA THR A 155 25.36 -31.35 -15.81
C THR A 155 26.11 -32.01 -16.97
N GLU A 156 25.86 -31.56 -18.21
CA GLU A 156 26.59 -32.01 -19.38
C GLU A 156 28.10 -31.72 -19.29
N THR A 157 28.46 -30.52 -18.85
CA THR A 157 29.85 -30.11 -18.66
C THR A 157 30.58 -30.98 -17.62
N ILE A 158 29.92 -31.24 -16.49
CA ILE A 158 30.45 -32.09 -15.42
C ILE A 158 30.63 -33.54 -15.91
N THR A 159 29.62 -34.06 -16.61
CA THR A 159 29.66 -35.42 -17.14
C THR A 159 30.79 -35.59 -18.18
N GLY A 160 30.96 -34.60 -19.06
CA GLY A 160 32.05 -34.56 -20.03
C GLY A 160 33.41 -34.53 -19.36
N ALA A 161 33.62 -33.67 -18.38
CA ALA A 161 34.88 -33.58 -17.63
C ALA A 161 35.19 -34.87 -16.85
N GLN A 162 34.18 -35.52 -16.29
CA GLN A 162 34.36 -36.83 -15.63
C GLN A 162 34.77 -37.93 -16.60
N GLN A 163 34.20 -37.98 -17.79
CA GLN A 163 34.56 -38.94 -18.83
C GLN A 163 36.00 -38.73 -19.34
N ASP A 164 36.40 -37.47 -19.53
CA ASP A 164 37.75 -37.13 -19.96
C ASP A 164 38.80 -37.48 -18.88
N ALA A 165 38.50 -37.23 -17.62
CA ALA A 165 39.35 -37.61 -16.50
C ALA A 165 39.50 -39.14 -16.38
N LEU A 166 38.43 -39.90 -16.60
CA LEU A 166 38.49 -41.36 -16.60
C LEU A 166 39.34 -41.93 -17.77
N LYS A 167 39.28 -41.33 -18.95
CA LYS A 167 40.12 -41.71 -20.09
C LYS A 167 41.61 -41.48 -19.79
N THR A 168 41.93 -40.34 -19.21
CA THR A 168 43.34 -39.98 -18.87
C THR A 168 43.96 -40.89 -17.79
N LEU A 169 43.11 -41.52 -16.94
CA LEU A 169 43.58 -42.49 -15.92
C LEU A 169 43.74 -43.90 -16.44
N GLN A 170 43.28 -44.20 -17.66
CA GLN A 170 43.40 -45.55 -18.31
C GLN A 170 44.54 -45.63 -19.31
N GLU A 171 45.18 -44.51 -19.61
CA GLU A 171 46.48 -44.45 -20.36
C GLU A 171 47.65 -44.46 -19.37
#